data_3882541c4241aff021fb3007a4c3b221
#
_entry.id   3882541c4241aff021fb3007a4c3b221
#
_cell.length_a   1.000
_cell.length_b   1.000
_cell.length_c   1.000
_cell.angle_alpha   90.00
_cell.angle_beta   90.00
_cell.angle_gamma   90.00
#
_symmetry.space_group_name_H-M   'P 1'
#
loop_
_entity.id
_entity.type
_entity.pdbx_description
1 polymer ?
#
loop_
_entity_poly.entity_id
_entity_poly.type
_entity_poly.pdbx_seq_one_letter_code
_entity_poly.pdbx_strand_id
1 'polypeptide(L)'
;MMENIFSIVKKSISVAVCLLLFASDSLHSQEAQDSDARFVVRLRVPYCTVMANGKERTTTLRSTERPPRGLLKTKGKEHQQQLLFDFYEREDTVSSLRPLVITLFGGGFVLGSRVHEDVRAWCNRFAEEGYLAAAIDYRVMPPGKFSSKNLIRTGYMAAQDVSAAVRYFKANADKYHIDTNRIFLLGQSAGAVAIIHALYMDENQRPEETFAAPELSPLHSTGTDSAMTRSFSVAGAVLLWGAIFNPDMIDEDETTPICMIHGTHDRILPIEEGHAFSMPHLPYVYGSQRMAERLQSLGIHSYELHVFDKKPHAFYFRDLYMYHLKQKEFDECFQIVLDFIQKNSKN
;
A
#
# COMPACT_ATOMS: atom_id res chain seq x y z
N MET A 1 -9.39 -32.73 -21.96
CA MET A 1 -9.17 -31.38 -22.50
C MET A 1 -10.30 -30.41 -22.18
N MET A 2 -11.58 -30.77 -22.33
CA MET A 2 -12.74 -29.93 -21.97
C MET A 2 -12.90 -29.67 -20.47
N GLU A 3 -12.62 -30.64 -19.60
CA GLU A 3 -12.72 -30.46 -18.14
C GLU A 3 -11.68 -29.48 -17.58
N ASN A 4 -10.50 -29.38 -18.17
CA ASN A 4 -9.48 -28.41 -17.79
C ASN A 4 -9.89 -26.96 -18.19
N ILE A 5 -10.57 -26.78 -19.33
CA ILE A 5 -11.08 -25.48 -19.76
C ILE A 5 -12.20 -25.00 -18.82
N PHE A 6 -13.08 -25.90 -18.40
CA PHE A 6 -14.16 -25.58 -17.43
C PHE A 6 -13.60 -25.24 -16.04
N SER A 7 -12.51 -25.87 -15.62
CA SER A 7 -11.84 -25.54 -14.34
C SER A 7 -11.15 -24.18 -14.39
N ILE A 8 -10.53 -23.83 -15.51
CA ILE A 8 -9.86 -22.53 -15.70
C ILE A 8 -10.93 -21.41 -15.79
N VAL A 9 -12.01 -21.63 -16.51
CA VAL A 9 -13.12 -20.67 -16.61
C VAL A 9 -13.81 -20.47 -15.27
N LYS A 10 -14.04 -21.54 -14.48
CA LYS A 10 -14.58 -21.40 -13.10
C LYS A 10 -13.65 -20.65 -12.18
N LYS A 11 -12.32 -20.85 -12.27
CA LYS A 11 -11.34 -20.10 -11.47
C LYS A 11 -11.26 -18.63 -11.88
N SER A 12 -11.29 -18.34 -13.18
CA SER A 12 -11.30 -16.96 -13.70
C SER A 12 -12.59 -16.22 -13.35
N ILE A 13 -13.74 -16.92 -13.41
CA ILE A 13 -15.03 -16.37 -12.98
C ILE A 13 -15.02 -16.14 -11.46
N SER A 14 -14.41 -17.03 -10.65
CA SER A 14 -14.33 -16.87 -9.19
C SER A 14 -13.54 -15.62 -8.78
N VAL A 15 -12.43 -15.29 -9.45
CA VAL A 15 -11.65 -14.08 -9.17
C VAL A 15 -12.33 -12.83 -9.73
N ALA A 16 -12.92 -12.90 -10.93
CA ALA A 16 -13.72 -11.80 -11.49
C ALA A 16 -15.00 -11.55 -10.68
N VAL A 17 -15.63 -12.60 -10.17
CA VAL A 17 -16.79 -12.52 -9.26
C VAL A 17 -16.35 -12.00 -7.88
N CYS A 18 -15.19 -12.41 -7.36
CA CYS A 18 -14.62 -11.80 -6.15
C CYS A 18 -14.35 -10.30 -6.36
N LEU A 19 -13.74 -9.90 -7.48
CA LEU A 19 -13.50 -8.49 -7.79
C LEU A 19 -14.80 -7.70 -8.04
N LEU A 20 -15.85 -8.33 -8.59
CA LEU A 20 -17.16 -7.71 -8.79
C LEU A 20 -18.00 -7.65 -7.51
N LEU A 21 -17.90 -8.63 -6.64
CA LEU A 21 -18.56 -8.64 -5.32
C LEU A 21 -17.96 -7.59 -4.38
N PHE A 22 -16.66 -7.33 -4.45
CA PHE A 22 -16.04 -6.21 -3.75
C PHE A 22 -16.60 -4.83 -4.16
N ALA A 23 -17.17 -4.73 -5.36
CA ALA A 23 -17.76 -3.47 -5.83
C ALA A 23 -19.21 -3.25 -5.35
N SER A 24 -19.91 -4.28 -4.89
CA SER A 24 -21.32 -4.20 -4.50
C SER A 24 -21.60 -4.04 -3.01
N ASP A 25 -20.67 -4.47 -2.13
CA ASP A 25 -20.93 -4.55 -0.69
C ASP A 25 -20.23 -3.48 0.16
N SER A 26 -19.66 -2.43 -0.44
CA SER A 26 -19.19 -1.25 0.31
C SER A 26 -20.31 -0.44 1.00
N LEU A 27 -21.48 -1.03 1.21
CA LEU A 27 -22.71 -0.35 1.63
C LEU A 27 -23.08 -0.53 3.11
N HIS A 28 -22.32 -1.32 3.89
CA HIS A 28 -22.64 -1.56 5.31
C HIS A 28 -21.38 -1.50 6.19
N SER A 29 -20.77 -0.33 6.31
CA SER A 29 -19.98 -0.04 7.52
C SER A 29 -20.91 0.70 8.48
N GLN A 30 -21.37 0.00 9.50
CA GLN A 30 -21.87 0.65 10.70
C GLN A 30 -20.79 1.61 11.21
N GLU A 31 -21.19 2.85 11.50
CA GLU A 31 -20.43 3.75 12.36
C GLU A 31 -20.20 3.00 13.67
N ALA A 32 -19.01 2.44 13.85
CA ALA A 32 -18.54 2.12 15.17
C ALA A 32 -18.39 3.48 15.86
N GLN A 33 -19.32 3.83 16.72
CA GLN A 33 -19.14 4.85 17.73
C GLN A 33 -18.03 4.34 18.65
N ASP A 34 -16.81 4.73 18.33
CA ASP A 34 -15.65 4.53 19.19
C ASP A 34 -15.73 5.57 20.32
N SER A 35 -16.42 5.18 21.40
CA SER A 35 -16.73 6.06 22.54
C SER A 35 -15.55 6.26 23.51
N ASP A 36 -14.34 5.78 23.17
CA ASP A 36 -13.13 5.89 24.02
C ASP A 36 -11.92 6.50 23.30
N ALA A 37 -12.10 7.12 22.14
CA ALA A 37 -10.98 7.62 21.35
C ALA A 37 -10.36 8.90 21.95
N ARG A 38 -9.28 8.73 22.71
CA ARG A 38 -8.32 9.80 23.07
C ARG A 38 -7.42 10.19 21.89
N PHE A 39 -7.94 10.09 20.66
CA PHE A 39 -7.17 10.35 19.45
C PHE A 39 -7.70 11.54 18.69
N VAL A 40 -6.79 12.42 18.28
CA VAL A 40 -7.10 13.44 17.27
C VAL A 40 -6.96 12.81 15.90
N VAL A 41 -8.04 12.78 15.16
CA VAL A 41 -8.03 12.29 13.78
C VAL A 41 -8.32 13.46 12.84
N ARG A 42 -7.33 13.84 12.03
CA ARG A 42 -7.52 14.84 10.98
C ARG A 42 -7.82 14.11 9.68
N LEU A 43 -9.05 14.19 9.22
CA LEU A 43 -9.52 13.42 8.07
C LEU A 43 -9.42 14.20 6.76
N ARG A 44 -9.09 13.50 5.68
CA ARG A 44 -9.17 13.96 4.29
C ARG A 44 -8.31 15.19 3.99
N VAL A 45 -7.10 15.19 4.49
CA VAL A 45 -6.14 16.25 4.18
C VAL A 45 -5.46 15.96 2.83
N PRO A 46 -5.47 16.89 1.85
CA PRO A 46 -4.79 16.68 0.59
C PRO A 46 -3.27 16.78 0.75
N TYR A 47 -2.52 15.85 0.15
CA TYR A 47 -1.07 15.86 0.14
C TYR A 47 -0.47 16.00 -1.26
N CYS A 48 -1.22 15.65 -2.29
CA CYS A 48 -0.77 15.71 -3.67
C CYS A 48 -1.96 15.93 -4.61
N THR A 49 -1.73 16.60 -5.74
CA THR A 49 -2.66 16.64 -6.86
C THR A 49 -2.01 15.96 -8.05
N VAL A 50 -2.68 14.97 -8.60
CA VAL A 50 -2.20 14.19 -9.74
C VAL A 50 -3.14 14.34 -10.92
N MET A 51 -2.62 14.12 -12.13
CA MET A 51 -3.45 13.97 -13.31
C MET A 51 -3.98 12.54 -13.36
N ALA A 52 -5.29 12.41 -13.41
CA ALA A 52 -5.98 11.13 -13.56
C ALA A 52 -6.65 11.08 -14.93
N ASN A 53 -6.48 9.98 -15.64
CA ASN A 53 -7.28 9.70 -16.82
C ASN A 53 -8.72 9.42 -16.37
N GLY A 54 -9.74 9.91 -17.07
CA GLY A 54 -11.17 9.95 -16.67
C GLY A 54 -11.82 8.67 -16.14
N LYS A 55 -11.02 7.67 -15.75
CA LYS A 55 -11.38 6.38 -15.16
C LYS A 55 -10.60 6.05 -13.90
N GLU A 56 -9.57 6.82 -13.55
CA GLU A 56 -8.81 6.63 -12.33
C GLU A 56 -9.60 7.22 -11.15
N ARG A 57 -9.71 6.48 -10.07
CA ARG A 57 -10.43 6.90 -8.86
C ARG A 57 -9.46 6.97 -7.70
N THR A 58 -9.54 8.02 -6.90
CA THR A 58 -9.25 7.86 -5.48
C THR A 58 -10.47 7.23 -4.82
N THR A 59 -10.23 6.33 -3.91
CA THR A 59 -11.26 5.60 -3.19
C THR A 59 -11.90 6.47 -2.10
N THR A 60 -12.36 7.67 -2.45
CA THR A 60 -13.07 8.55 -1.54
C THR A 60 -14.58 8.31 -1.61
N LEU A 61 -15.02 7.07 -1.41
CA LEU A 61 -16.41 6.83 -1.10
C LEU A 61 -16.52 6.83 0.43
N ARG A 62 -17.23 7.82 0.99
CA ARG A 62 -17.78 7.68 2.33
C ARG A 62 -18.65 6.43 2.33
N SER A 63 -18.51 5.60 3.35
CA SER A 63 -19.36 4.42 3.56
C SER A 63 -20.87 4.73 3.64
N THR A 64 -21.27 5.98 3.68
CA THR A 64 -22.64 6.45 3.88
C THR A 64 -23.24 7.27 2.72
N GLU A 65 -22.43 7.68 1.72
CA GLU A 65 -22.96 8.44 0.59
C GLU A 65 -23.00 7.57 -0.67
N ARG A 66 -24.20 7.34 -1.21
CA ARG A 66 -24.35 6.81 -2.57
C ARG A 66 -23.54 7.71 -3.52
N PRO A 67 -22.69 7.13 -4.39
CA PRO A 67 -22.04 7.94 -5.42
C PRO A 67 -23.13 8.66 -6.21
N PRO A 68 -22.99 9.96 -6.47
CA PRO A 68 -23.95 10.67 -7.27
C PRO A 68 -24.12 9.94 -8.59
N ARG A 69 -25.38 9.68 -9.01
CA ARG A 69 -25.73 8.87 -10.20
C ARG A 69 -25.09 9.34 -11.53
N GLY A 70 -24.30 10.39 -11.52
CA GLY A 70 -23.56 10.95 -12.66
C GLY A 70 -22.08 10.59 -12.77
N LEU A 71 -21.44 10.04 -11.72
CA LEU A 71 -19.98 9.82 -11.69
C LEU A 71 -19.49 8.68 -12.60
N LEU A 72 -20.39 7.84 -13.10
CA LEU A 72 -20.09 6.72 -14.01
C LEU A 72 -19.97 7.13 -15.48
N LYS A 73 -20.18 8.39 -15.84
CA LYS A 73 -20.23 8.88 -17.23
C LYS A 73 -19.18 9.90 -17.65
N THR A 74 -18.06 10.05 -16.94
CA THR A 74 -16.98 10.88 -17.46
C THR A 74 -16.23 10.13 -18.55
N LYS A 75 -16.61 10.33 -19.79
CA LYS A 75 -15.85 9.92 -20.97
C LYS A 75 -14.50 10.63 -20.95
N GLY A 76 -13.43 9.89 -20.63
CA GLY A 76 -12.08 10.05 -21.19
C GLY A 76 -11.39 11.41 -21.12
N LYS A 77 -11.80 12.37 -20.29
CA LYS A 77 -11.05 13.61 -20.09
C LYS A 77 -10.13 13.46 -18.90
N GLU A 78 -8.87 13.86 -19.08
CA GLU A 78 -7.94 14.04 -17.98
C GLU A 78 -8.52 15.06 -16.98
N HIS A 79 -8.41 14.78 -15.69
CA HIS A 79 -8.85 15.67 -14.64
C HIS A 79 -7.84 15.64 -13.48
N GLN A 80 -7.79 16.74 -12.76
CA GLN A 80 -7.01 16.80 -11.53
C GLN A 80 -7.70 16.03 -10.41
N GLN A 81 -6.92 15.24 -9.69
CA GLN A 81 -7.37 14.43 -8.58
C GLN A 81 -6.49 14.70 -7.37
N GLN A 82 -7.12 14.93 -6.22
CA GLN A 82 -6.41 15.08 -4.95
C GLN A 82 -6.22 13.70 -4.30
N LEU A 83 -4.99 13.40 -3.91
CA LEU A 83 -4.66 12.29 -3.02
C LEU A 83 -4.71 12.81 -1.59
N LEU A 84 -5.42 12.09 -0.74
CA LEU A 84 -5.72 12.50 0.62
C LEU A 84 -5.05 11.58 1.62
N PHE A 85 -4.87 12.07 2.84
CA PHE A 85 -4.53 11.23 3.98
C PHE A 85 -5.46 11.50 5.16
N ASP A 86 -5.57 10.51 6.05
CA ASP A 86 -6.15 10.64 7.39
C ASP A 86 -4.99 10.50 8.38
N PHE A 87 -4.92 11.42 9.36
CA PHE A 87 -3.82 11.52 10.30
C PHE A 87 -4.29 11.22 11.71
N TYR A 88 -3.54 10.41 12.44
CA TYR A 88 -3.87 9.87 13.75
C TYR A 88 -2.75 10.24 14.74
N GLU A 89 -3.14 10.80 15.88
CA GLU A 89 -2.25 11.11 17.00
C GLU A 89 -3.00 11.06 18.33
N ARG A 90 -2.30 10.85 19.44
CA ARG A 90 -2.90 10.98 20.79
C ARG A 90 -3.08 12.44 21.16
N GLU A 91 -4.19 12.75 21.87
CA GLU A 91 -4.50 14.12 22.33
C GLU A 91 -3.53 14.63 23.41
N ASP A 92 -2.98 13.73 24.22
CA ASP A 92 -2.19 14.03 25.41
C ASP A 92 -0.69 14.19 25.13
N THR A 93 -0.30 14.24 23.86
CA THR A 93 1.12 14.25 23.50
C THR A 93 1.76 15.63 23.58
N VAL A 94 2.92 15.65 24.22
CA VAL A 94 3.80 16.82 24.36
C VAL A 94 4.32 17.25 22.98
N SER A 95 4.70 18.51 22.83
CA SER A 95 5.20 19.16 21.60
C SER A 95 6.56 18.61 21.08
N SER A 96 6.96 17.39 21.42
CA SER A 96 8.18 16.76 20.93
C SER A 96 8.01 16.17 19.52
N LEU A 97 9.08 16.15 18.74
CA LEU A 97 9.10 15.50 17.44
C LEU A 97 8.92 13.98 17.62
N ARG A 98 8.00 13.39 16.84
CA ARG A 98 7.63 11.98 16.94
C ARG A 98 7.88 11.22 15.64
N PRO A 99 8.15 9.91 15.71
CA PRO A 99 8.17 9.07 14.53
C PRO A 99 6.80 9.06 13.84
N LEU A 100 6.81 8.98 12.51
CA LEU A 100 5.61 8.84 11.68
C LEU A 100 5.60 7.46 11.00
N VAL A 101 4.47 6.76 11.06
CA VAL A 101 4.21 5.57 10.24
C VAL A 101 3.17 5.92 9.17
N ILE A 102 3.55 5.81 7.90
CA ILE A 102 2.65 6.02 6.76
C ILE A 102 2.14 4.65 6.33
N THR A 103 0.81 4.45 6.38
CA THR A 103 0.15 3.18 6.08
C THR A 103 -0.55 3.18 4.73
N LEU A 104 -0.40 2.09 3.99
CA LEU A 104 -0.99 1.87 2.67
C LEU A 104 -1.84 0.62 2.65
N PHE A 105 -3.06 0.75 2.14
CA PHE A 105 -4.01 -0.36 1.98
C PHE A 105 -3.59 -1.37 0.90
N GLY A 106 -4.13 -2.59 0.98
CA GLY A 106 -4.11 -3.59 -0.09
C GLY A 106 -5.25 -3.41 -1.10
N GLY A 107 -5.42 -4.37 -2.02
CA GLY A 107 -6.55 -4.42 -2.93
C GLY A 107 -6.20 -4.55 -4.41
N GLY A 108 -5.01 -5.06 -4.75
CA GLY A 108 -4.60 -5.38 -6.12
C GLY A 108 -4.55 -4.19 -7.06
N PHE A 109 -4.35 -2.98 -6.54
CA PHE A 109 -4.41 -1.70 -7.29
C PHE A 109 -5.76 -1.41 -7.95
N VAL A 110 -6.84 -2.07 -7.54
CA VAL A 110 -8.20 -1.88 -8.05
C VAL A 110 -9.16 -1.44 -6.96
N LEU A 111 -8.95 -1.98 -5.78
CA LEU A 111 -9.82 -1.85 -4.61
C LEU A 111 -9.01 -1.30 -3.43
N GLY A 112 -9.69 -1.13 -2.30
CA GLY A 112 -9.09 -0.66 -1.07
C GLY A 112 -9.27 0.83 -0.86
N SER A 113 -8.97 1.27 0.34
CA SER A 113 -9.14 2.65 0.78
C SER A 113 -8.36 2.90 2.06
N ARG A 114 -7.87 4.13 2.26
CA ARG A 114 -7.26 4.56 3.52
C ARG A 114 -8.19 4.43 4.73
N VAL A 115 -9.51 4.39 4.52
CA VAL A 115 -10.52 4.23 5.58
C VAL A 115 -10.91 2.76 5.83
N HIS A 116 -10.22 1.81 5.21
CA HIS A 116 -10.47 0.39 5.43
C HIS A 116 -10.16 0.01 6.88
N GLU A 117 -10.90 -0.97 7.43
CA GLU A 117 -10.86 -1.33 8.86
C GLU A 117 -9.44 -1.64 9.37
N ASP A 118 -8.69 -2.43 8.64
CA ASP A 118 -7.33 -2.81 9.02
C ASP A 118 -6.35 -1.63 8.97
N VAL A 119 -6.44 -0.77 7.95
CA VAL A 119 -5.60 0.43 7.86
C VAL A 119 -5.85 1.36 9.05
N ARG A 120 -7.12 1.53 9.42
CA ARG A 120 -7.50 2.27 10.63
C ARG A 120 -6.99 1.59 11.90
N ALA A 121 -7.09 0.25 11.97
CA ALA A 121 -6.59 -0.50 13.11
C ALA A 121 -5.07 -0.33 13.29
N TRP A 122 -4.28 -0.40 12.20
CA TRP A 122 -2.86 -0.09 12.24
C TRP A 122 -2.59 1.32 12.74
N CYS A 123 -3.27 2.33 12.20
CA CYS A 123 -3.08 3.72 12.59
C CYS A 123 -3.45 3.97 14.05
N ASN A 124 -4.58 3.42 14.53
CA ASN A 124 -4.99 3.55 15.92
C ASN A 124 -3.96 2.91 16.86
N ARG A 125 -3.51 1.69 16.58
CA ARG A 125 -2.50 0.99 17.39
C ARG A 125 -1.19 1.75 17.45
N PHE A 126 -0.72 2.32 16.35
CA PHE A 126 0.47 3.18 16.37
C PHE A 126 0.25 4.46 17.19
N ALA A 127 -0.91 5.08 17.09
CA ALA A 127 -1.23 6.25 17.92
C ALA A 127 -1.30 5.89 19.42
N GLU A 128 -1.83 4.71 19.78
CA GLU A 128 -1.81 4.18 21.15
C GLU A 128 -0.38 4.05 21.69
N GLU A 129 0.55 3.60 20.86
CA GLU A 129 1.99 3.49 21.20
C GLU A 129 2.75 4.83 21.15
N GLY A 130 2.06 5.96 20.90
CA GLY A 130 2.65 7.29 20.89
C GLY A 130 3.29 7.73 19.58
N TYR A 131 3.16 6.94 18.52
CA TYR A 131 3.58 7.33 17.17
C TYR A 131 2.58 8.28 16.52
N LEU A 132 3.03 9.01 15.53
CA LEU A 132 2.15 9.60 14.53
C LEU A 132 1.83 8.53 13.47
N ALA A 133 0.60 8.48 12.99
CA ALA A 133 0.24 7.59 11.90
C ALA A 133 -0.54 8.31 10.81
N ALA A 134 -0.32 7.94 9.56
CA ALA A 134 -1.02 8.51 8.42
C ALA A 134 -1.47 7.40 7.46
N ALA A 135 -2.77 7.27 7.27
CA ALA A 135 -3.34 6.44 6.23
C ALA A 135 -3.45 7.26 4.95
N ILE A 136 -2.80 6.84 3.86
CA ILE A 136 -2.76 7.60 2.61
C ILE A 136 -3.58 6.95 1.50
N ASP A 137 -4.16 7.79 0.64
CA ASP A 137 -4.61 7.36 -0.69
C ASP A 137 -3.41 7.20 -1.62
N TYR A 138 -3.54 6.31 -2.59
CA TYR A 138 -2.68 6.23 -3.76
C TYR A 138 -3.54 5.88 -4.98
N ARG A 139 -3.05 6.12 -6.19
CA ARG A 139 -3.79 5.86 -7.42
C ARG A 139 -4.06 4.38 -7.61
N VAL A 140 -5.31 4.06 -7.96
CA VAL A 140 -5.77 2.72 -8.29
C VAL A 140 -6.39 2.72 -9.68
N MET A 141 -6.33 1.58 -10.38
CA MET A 141 -6.95 1.45 -11.69
C MET A 141 -8.47 1.32 -11.59
N PRO A 142 -9.22 1.75 -12.64
CA PRO A 142 -10.66 1.55 -12.67
C PRO A 142 -11.04 0.07 -12.76
N PRO A 143 -12.16 -0.34 -12.18
CA PRO A 143 -12.72 -1.68 -12.39
C PRO A 143 -12.87 -2.01 -13.88
N GLY A 144 -12.60 -3.27 -14.25
CA GLY A 144 -12.69 -3.74 -15.64
C GLY A 144 -11.47 -3.42 -16.51
N LYS A 145 -10.41 -2.85 -15.94
CA LYS A 145 -9.14 -2.60 -16.61
C LYS A 145 -8.00 -3.52 -16.14
N PHE A 146 -8.34 -4.60 -15.48
CA PHE A 146 -7.40 -5.55 -14.91
C PHE A 146 -6.61 -6.28 -16.01
N SER A 147 -5.34 -5.96 -16.17
CA SER A 147 -4.41 -6.56 -17.13
C SER A 147 -2.98 -6.38 -16.63
N SER A 148 -2.03 -7.19 -17.14
CA SER A 148 -0.61 -7.08 -16.78
C SER A 148 -0.09 -5.66 -16.96
N LYS A 149 -0.26 -5.09 -18.15
CA LYS A 149 0.14 -3.72 -18.46
C LYS A 149 -0.40 -2.70 -17.46
N ASN A 150 -1.70 -2.77 -17.15
CA ASN A 150 -2.33 -1.79 -16.24
C ASN A 150 -1.91 -2.01 -14.79
N LEU A 151 -1.67 -3.25 -14.35
CA LEU A 151 -1.12 -3.54 -13.02
C LEU A 151 0.27 -2.93 -12.84
N ILE A 152 1.17 -3.13 -13.80
CA ILE A 152 2.53 -2.58 -13.77
C ILE A 152 2.48 -1.05 -13.76
N ARG A 153 1.70 -0.43 -14.66
CA ARG A 153 1.54 1.04 -14.71
C ARG A 153 0.96 1.60 -13.41
N THR A 154 -0.05 0.92 -12.84
CA THR A 154 -0.67 1.40 -11.59
C THR A 154 0.27 1.19 -10.40
N GLY A 155 1.03 0.10 -10.36
CA GLY A 155 2.07 -0.11 -9.36
C GLY A 155 3.11 1.01 -9.38
N TYR A 156 3.57 1.40 -10.56
CA TYR A 156 4.48 2.54 -10.74
C TYR A 156 3.84 3.87 -10.29
N MET A 157 2.60 4.15 -10.69
CA MET A 157 1.88 5.36 -10.23
C MET A 157 1.71 5.38 -8.70
N ALA A 158 1.40 4.24 -8.10
CA ALA A 158 1.30 4.13 -6.65
C ALA A 158 2.65 4.36 -5.95
N ALA A 159 3.77 3.89 -6.53
CA ALA A 159 5.11 4.20 -6.03
C ALA A 159 5.45 5.70 -6.11
N GLN A 160 5.05 6.38 -7.19
CA GLN A 160 5.13 7.85 -7.27
C GLN A 160 4.35 8.54 -6.14
N ASP A 161 3.16 8.03 -5.82
CA ASP A 161 2.28 8.60 -4.79
C ASP A 161 2.85 8.37 -3.38
N VAL A 162 3.48 7.21 -3.13
CA VAL A 162 4.25 6.95 -1.89
C VAL A 162 5.37 7.96 -1.73
N SER A 163 6.15 8.15 -2.79
CA SER A 163 7.25 9.13 -2.80
C SER A 163 6.76 10.55 -2.54
N ALA A 164 5.65 10.95 -3.15
CA ALA A 164 5.02 12.25 -2.93
C ALA A 164 4.55 12.43 -1.49
N ALA A 165 3.96 11.39 -0.87
CA ALA A 165 3.51 11.44 0.52
C ALA A 165 4.66 11.62 1.51
N VAL A 166 5.76 10.85 1.36
CA VAL A 166 6.94 10.98 2.23
C VAL A 166 7.50 12.40 2.15
N ARG A 167 7.67 12.94 0.94
CA ARG A 167 8.18 14.31 0.76
C ARG A 167 7.23 15.37 1.29
N TYR A 168 5.91 15.17 1.15
CA TYR A 168 4.93 16.05 1.74
C TYR A 168 5.06 16.13 3.26
N PHE A 169 5.16 14.98 3.94
CA PHE A 169 5.30 14.96 5.39
C PHE A 169 6.63 15.58 5.84
N LYS A 170 7.73 15.35 5.10
CA LYS A 170 9.00 16.04 5.38
C LYS A 170 8.91 17.55 5.21
N ALA A 171 8.22 18.04 4.19
CA ALA A 171 8.02 19.46 3.96
C ALA A 171 7.10 20.13 5.00
N ASN A 172 6.24 19.36 5.65
CA ASN A 172 5.29 19.81 6.66
C ASN A 172 5.61 19.29 8.07
N ALA A 173 6.87 18.87 8.31
CA ALA A 173 7.27 18.23 9.55
C ALA A 173 6.98 19.09 10.79
N ASP A 174 7.25 20.38 10.73
CA ASP A 174 6.99 21.32 11.83
C ASP A 174 5.49 21.40 12.17
N LYS A 175 4.64 21.40 11.14
CA LYS A 175 3.18 21.46 11.30
C LYS A 175 2.61 20.25 12.01
N TYR A 176 3.18 19.09 11.80
CA TYR A 176 2.71 17.81 12.35
C TYR A 176 3.60 17.25 13.46
N HIS A 177 4.62 17.99 13.87
CA HIS A 177 5.62 17.56 14.87
C HIS A 177 6.29 16.23 14.52
N ILE A 178 6.66 16.06 13.24
CA ILE A 178 7.28 14.84 12.70
C ILE A 178 8.80 14.92 12.84
N ASP A 179 9.41 13.86 13.36
CA ASP A 179 10.83 13.62 13.18
C ASP A 179 11.10 13.07 11.79
N THR A 180 11.69 13.87 10.93
CA THR A 180 11.95 13.51 9.53
C THR A 180 12.97 12.37 9.36
N ASN A 181 13.75 12.05 10.39
CA ASN A 181 14.68 10.92 10.40
C ASN A 181 14.00 9.61 10.83
N ARG A 182 12.76 9.68 11.36
CA ARG A 182 12.01 8.53 11.85
C ARG A 182 10.67 8.40 11.15
N ILE A 183 10.68 8.43 9.82
CA ILE A 183 9.51 8.13 8.98
C ILE A 183 9.59 6.68 8.54
N PHE A 184 8.57 5.89 8.81
CA PHE A 184 8.43 4.50 8.42
C PHE A 184 7.26 4.32 7.45
N LEU A 185 7.36 3.33 6.57
CA LEU A 185 6.28 2.94 5.66
C LEU A 185 5.74 1.58 6.08
N LEU A 186 4.43 1.39 6.02
CA LEU A 186 3.78 0.10 6.18
C LEU A 186 2.80 -0.12 5.04
N GLY A 187 2.98 -1.18 4.27
CA GLY A 187 2.11 -1.50 3.15
C GLY A 187 1.64 -2.95 3.17
N GLN A 188 0.43 -3.15 2.68
CA GLN A 188 -0.19 -4.46 2.58
C GLN A 188 -0.42 -4.81 1.10
N SER A 189 -0.01 -6.02 0.66
CA SER A 189 -0.30 -6.47 -0.70
C SER A 189 0.11 -5.41 -1.75
N ALA A 190 -0.82 -4.86 -2.52
CA ALA A 190 -0.58 -3.77 -3.47
C ALA A 190 0.13 -2.56 -2.84
N GLY A 191 -0.20 -2.19 -1.59
CA GLY A 191 0.49 -1.13 -0.86
C GLY A 191 1.95 -1.48 -0.55
N ALA A 192 2.25 -2.75 -0.23
CA ALA A 192 3.62 -3.23 -0.06
C ALA A 192 4.39 -3.22 -1.39
N VAL A 193 3.74 -3.63 -2.49
CA VAL A 193 4.32 -3.53 -3.84
C VAL A 193 4.64 -2.08 -4.19
N ALA A 194 3.76 -1.12 -3.89
CA ALA A 194 4.01 0.30 -4.13
C ALA A 194 5.22 0.81 -3.33
N ILE A 195 5.34 0.42 -2.06
CA ILE A 195 6.46 0.81 -1.19
C ILE A 195 7.78 0.28 -1.73
N ILE A 196 7.86 -1.03 -2.03
CA ILE A 196 9.12 -1.64 -2.46
C ILE A 196 9.62 -1.05 -3.78
N HIS A 197 8.71 -0.72 -4.71
CA HIS A 197 9.09 -0.06 -5.95
C HIS A 197 9.47 1.42 -5.77
N ALA A 198 8.88 2.11 -4.78
CA ALA A 198 9.31 3.46 -4.43
C ALA A 198 10.69 3.49 -3.79
N LEU A 199 11.09 2.41 -3.09
CA LEU A 199 12.40 2.28 -2.42
C LEU A 199 13.51 1.89 -3.39
N TYR A 200 13.26 0.89 -4.23
CA TYR A 200 14.32 0.16 -4.93
C TYR A 200 14.33 0.35 -6.45
N MET A 201 13.30 0.97 -7.03
CA MET A 201 13.28 1.17 -8.48
C MET A 201 14.04 2.45 -8.86
N ASP A 202 15.13 2.29 -9.57
CA ASP A 202 15.79 3.37 -10.26
C ASP A 202 15.07 3.76 -11.55
N GLU A 203 15.30 4.99 -12.02
CA GLU A 203 14.67 5.48 -13.26
C GLU A 203 15.08 4.68 -14.50
N ASN A 204 16.28 4.12 -14.54
CA ASN A 204 16.76 3.23 -15.61
C ASN A 204 16.13 1.84 -15.58
N GLN A 205 15.52 1.44 -14.46
CA GLN A 205 14.81 0.17 -14.25
C GLN A 205 13.29 0.32 -14.43
N ARG A 206 12.86 1.53 -14.81
CA ARG A 206 11.44 1.86 -15.01
C ARG A 206 10.79 0.94 -16.03
N PRO A 207 9.63 0.31 -15.73
CA PRO A 207 8.96 -0.62 -16.63
C PRO A 207 8.58 0.00 -17.97
N GLU A 208 8.78 -0.76 -19.07
CA GLU A 208 8.48 -0.31 -20.43
C GLU A 208 7.02 0.16 -20.59
N GLU A 209 6.10 -0.47 -19.89
CA GLU A 209 4.68 -0.12 -19.90
C GLU A 209 4.41 1.34 -19.49
N THR A 210 5.31 1.94 -18.72
CA THR A 210 5.17 3.32 -18.21
C THR A 210 5.48 4.37 -19.25
N PHE A 211 6.23 4.03 -20.31
CA PHE A 211 6.51 4.90 -21.45
C PHE A 211 5.39 4.89 -22.50
N ALA A 212 4.47 3.92 -22.42
CA ALA A 212 3.33 3.89 -23.33
C ALA A 212 2.39 5.08 -23.08
N ALA A 213 1.76 5.58 -24.16
CA ALA A 213 0.86 6.72 -24.11
C ALA A 213 -0.39 6.51 -23.24
N PRO A 214 -0.76 7.50 -22.39
CA PRO A 214 0.06 8.65 -22.01
C PRO A 214 1.27 8.22 -21.20
N GLU A 215 2.43 8.78 -21.49
CA GLU A 215 3.66 8.49 -20.75
C GLU A 215 3.53 8.98 -19.31
N LEU A 216 4.04 8.18 -18.36
CA LEU A 216 4.07 8.57 -16.95
C LEU A 216 5.32 9.41 -16.67
N SER A 217 5.23 10.33 -15.72
CA SER A 217 6.37 11.14 -15.28
C SER A 217 7.40 10.28 -14.52
N PRO A 218 8.64 10.77 -14.32
CA PRO A 218 9.65 10.08 -13.51
C PRO A 218 9.17 9.75 -12.09
N LEU A 219 9.74 8.71 -11.48
CA LEU A 219 9.27 8.14 -10.22
C LEU A 219 9.13 9.18 -9.10
N HIS A 220 10.11 10.02 -8.92
CA HIS A 220 10.14 11.01 -7.84
C HIS A 220 9.74 12.44 -8.27
N SER A 221 9.03 12.59 -9.39
CA SER A 221 8.64 13.91 -9.93
C SER A 221 7.24 14.37 -9.51
N THR A 222 6.47 13.53 -8.80
CA THR A 222 5.11 13.84 -8.36
C THR A 222 5.12 14.49 -6.97
N GLY A 223 4.33 15.55 -6.76
CA GLY A 223 4.21 16.21 -5.45
C GLY A 223 3.87 17.70 -5.55
N THR A 224 3.81 18.38 -4.42
CA THR A 224 3.70 19.84 -4.34
C THR A 224 5.08 20.48 -4.49
N ASP A 225 5.15 21.75 -4.90
CA ASP A 225 6.43 22.46 -5.10
C ASP A 225 7.33 22.42 -3.85
N SER A 226 6.75 22.63 -2.67
CA SER A 226 7.46 22.55 -1.39
C SER A 226 7.96 21.14 -1.09
N ALA A 227 7.20 20.11 -1.46
CA ALA A 227 7.58 18.72 -1.28
C ALA A 227 8.71 18.30 -2.24
N MET A 228 8.74 18.85 -3.45
CA MET A 228 9.78 18.53 -4.46
C MET A 228 11.19 18.95 -4.04
N THR A 229 11.33 19.85 -3.07
CA THR A 229 12.64 20.23 -2.49
C THR A 229 13.16 19.18 -1.48
N ARG A 230 12.38 18.17 -1.13
CA ARG A 230 12.73 17.14 -0.13
C ARG A 230 13.12 15.83 -0.80
N SER A 231 14.13 15.18 -0.25
CA SER A 231 14.53 13.84 -0.71
C SER A 231 13.51 12.78 -0.28
N PHE A 232 13.38 11.74 -1.10
CA PHE A 232 12.72 10.51 -0.71
C PHE A 232 13.72 9.65 0.10
N SER A 233 13.51 9.55 1.41
CA SER A 233 14.24 8.63 2.29
C SER A 233 13.39 8.35 3.52
N VAL A 234 13.48 7.14 4.07
CA VAL A 234 12.73 6.68 5.24
C VAL A 234 13.63 5.88 6.19
N ALA A 235 13.23 5.77 7.44
CA ALA A 235 13.98 5.02 8.47
C ALA A 235 13.78 3.50 8.34
N GLY A 236 12.75 3.06 7.65
CA GLY A 236 12.47 1.65 7.40
C GLY A 236 11.11 1.43 6.73
N ALA A 237 10.90 0.22 6.23
CA ALA A 237 9.65 -0.16 5.62
C ALA A 237 9.17 -1.54 6.05
N VAL A 238 7.86 -1.70 6.17
CA VAL A 238 7.19 -2.94 6.51
C VAL A 238 6.33 -3.40 5.32
N LEU A 239 6.56 -4.62 4.88
CA LEU A 239 5.92 -5.22 3.72
C LEU A 239 5.11 -6.44 4.15
N LEU A 240 3.80 -6.28 4.25
CA LEU A 240 2.88 -7.38 4.57
C LEU A 240 2.47 -8.06 3.26
N TRP A 241 2.90 -9.33 3.06
CA TRP A 241 2.62 -10.12 1.84
C TRP A 241 2.79 -9.33 0.54
N GLY A 242 3.94 -8.66 0.42
CA GLY A 242 4.34 -7.90 -0.75
C GLY A 242 5.14 -8.71 -1.77
N ALA A 243 5.41 -8.10 -2.91
CA ALA A 243 6.27 -8.65 -3.95
C ALA A 243 6.91 -7.53 -4.79
N ILE A 244 8.01 -7.83 -5.45
CA ILE A 244 8.70 -6.96 -6.39
C ILE A 244 8.57 -7.52 -7.83
N PHE A 245 8.56 -6.66 -8.84
CA PHE A 245 8.48 -7.09 -10.24
C PHE A 245 9.78 -7.71 -10.74
N ASN A 246 10.92 -7.22 -10.27
CA ASN A 246 12.24 -7.76 -10.58
C ASN A 246 13.18 -7.60 -9.37
N PRO A 247 13.75 -8.68 -8.82
CA PRO A 247 14.69 -8.59 -7.69
C PRO A 247 15.94 -7.78 -8.00
N ASP A 248 16.34 -7.68 -9.28
CA ASP A 248 17.50 -6.91 -9.70
C ASP A 248 17.32 -5.38 -9.55
N MET A 249 16.11 -4.94 -9.15
CA MET A 249 15.88 -3.56 -8.69
C MET A 249 16.54 -3.30 -7.32
N ILE A 250 16.89 -4.32 -6.57
CA ILE A 250 17.61 -4.20 -5.30
C ILE A 250 19.11 -4.18 -5.59
N ASP A 251 19.72 -3.03 -5.41
CA ASP A 251 21.13 -2.78 -5.65
C ASP A 251 21.99 -2.89 -4.37
N GLU A 252 23.31 -2.95 -4.51
CA GLU A 252 24.24 -3.20 -3.41
C GLU A 252 24.38 -2.04 -2.40
N ASP A 253 23.98 -0.84 -2.78
CA ASP A 253 24.02 0.37 -1.95
C ASP A 253 22.73 0.62 -1.15
N GLU A 254 21.76 -0.29 -1.23
CA GLU A 254 20.51 -0.17 -0.50
C GLU A 254 20.72 -0.32 1.02
N THR A 255 20.33 0.70 1.75
CA THR A 255 20.56 0.80 3.20
C THR A 255 19.28 0.83 4.03
N THR A 256 18.12 1.03 3.41
CA THR A 256 16.83 1.13 4.10
C THR A 256 16.45 -0.20 4.76
N PRO A 257 16.30 -0.26 6.09
CA PRO A 257 15.85 -1.48 6.75
C PRO A 257 14.45 -1.88 6.30
N ILE A 258 14.22 -3.19 6.07
CA ILE A 258 12.89 -3.71 5.72
C ILE A 258 12.49 -4.87 6.63
N CYS A 259 11.20 -4.91 6.99
CA CYS A 259 10.55 -6.03 7.65
C CYS A 259 9.50 -6.63 6.72
N MET A 260 9.62 -7.91 6.43
CA MET A 260 8.72 -8.65 5.55
C MET A 260 7.94 -9.69 6.35
N ILE A 261 6.62 -9.68 6.22
CA ILE A 261 5.73 -10.68 6.83
C ILE A 261 4.96 -11.40 5.70
N HIS A 262 5.05 -12.73 5.63
CA HIS A 262 4.45 -13.47 4.53
C HIS A 262 3.97 -14.87 4.93
N GLY A 263 2.87 -15.33 4.34
CA GLY A 263 2.34 -16.67 4.53
C GLY A 263 2.79 -17.65 3.44
N THR A 264 3.15 -18.89 3.80
CA THR A 264 3.64 -19.90 2.82
C THR A 264 2.57 -20.38 1.84
N HIS A 265 1.28 -20.18 2.14
CA HIS A 265 0.16 -20.57 1.27
C HIS A 265 -0.45 -19.37 0.53
N ASP A 266 0.30 -18.28 0.37
CA ASP A 266 -0.13 -17.13 -0.41
C ASP A 266 -0.23 -17.48 -1.90
N ARG A 267 -1.44 -17.37 -2.46
CA ARG A 267 -1.73 -17.63 -3.89
C ARG A 267 -2.03 -16.36 -4.67
N ILE A 268 -2.01 -15.21 -3.99
CA ILE A 268 -2.22 -13.90 -4.61
C ILE A 268 -0.87 -13.30 -5.02
N LEU A 269 0.05 -13.21 -4.06
CA LEU A 269 1.45 -12.87 -4.27
C LEU A 269 2.28 -13.98 -3.61
N PRO A 270 2.82 -14.94 -4.39
CA PRO A 270 3.57 -16.05 -3.81
C PRO A 270 4.76 -15.59 -3.00
N ILE A 271 5.04 -16.26 -1.86
CA ILE A 271 6.18 -15.92 -1.00
C ILE A 271 7.52 -16.09 -1.73
N GLU A 272 7.62 -17.07 -2.61
CA GLU A 272 8.77 -17.28 -3.50
C GLU A 272 8.61 -16.44 -4.75
N GLU A 273 8.06 -17.00 -5.81
CA GLU A 273 7.87 -16.34 -7.10
C GLU A 273 6.70 -16.97 -7.86
N GLY A 274 6.12 -16.24 -8.78
CA GLY A 274 5.04 -16.72 -9.64
C GLY A 274 4.21 -15.62 -10.24
N HIS A 275 3.18 -16.00 -10.99
CA HIS A 275 2.24 -15.03 -11.52
C HIS A 275 1.30 -14.50 -10.42
N ALA A 276 1.14 -13.20 -10.37
CA ALA A 276 0.18 -12.56 -9.48
C ALA A 276 -1.22 -13.20 -9.64
N PHE A 277 -1.91 -13.42 -8.52
CA PHE A 277 -3.21 -14.10 -8.45
C PHE A 277 -3.20 -15.53 -9.01
N SER A 278 -2.04 -16.16 -9.15
CA SER A 278 -1.85 -17.46 -9.83
C SER A 278 -2.40 -17.46 -11.26
N MET A 279 -2.36 -16.33 -11.96
CA MET A 279 -2.87 -16.16 -13.32
C MET A 279 -1.73 -15.91 -14.32
N PRO A 280 -1.49 -16.83 -15.29
CA PRO A 280 -0.35 -16.74 -16.22
C PRO A 280 -0.32 -15.50 -17.13
N HIS A 281 -1.44 -14.78 -17.28
CA HIS A 281 -1.52 -13.55 -18.07
C HIS A 281 -1.28 -12.28 -17.27
N LEU A 282 -1.02 -12.40 -15.95
CA LEU A 282 -0.68 -11.29 -15.06
C LEU A 282 0.83 -11.24 -14.81
N PRO A 283 1.35 -10.15 -14.24
CA PRO A 283 2.79 -10.02 -14.03
C PRO A 283 3.36 -11.19 -13.24
N TYR A 284 4.54 -11.63 -13.64
CA TYR A 284 5.36 -12.48 -12.81
C TYR A 284 5.98 -11.62 -11.71
N VAL A 285 5.96 -12.09 -10.48
CA VAL A 285 6.39 -11.36 -9.31
C VAL A 285 7.26 -12.22 -8.41
N TYR A 286 8.11 -11.58 -7.63
CA TYR A 286 9.03 -12.20 -6.70
C TYR A 286 8.67 -11.76 -5.28
N GLY A 287 8.30 -12.74 -4.45
CA GLY A 287 7.83 -12.48 -3.09
C GLY A 287 8.95 -12.28 -2.09
N SER A 288 8.57 -12.25 -0.82
CA SER A 288 9.48 -11.89 0.28
C SER A 288 10.68 -12.84 0.41
N GLN A 289 10.54 -14.13 0.07
CA GLN A 289 11.64 -15.08 0.10
C GLN A 289 12.71 -14.71 -0.94
N ARG A 290 12.31 -14.41 -2.19
CA ARG A 290 13.24 -14.01 -3.24
C ARG A 290 13.90 -12.67 -2.98
N MET A 291 13.15 -11.73 -2.40
CA MET A 291 13.73 -10.45 -1.95
C MET A 291 14.79 -10.66 -0.87
N ALA A 292 14.53 -11.52 0.12
CA ALA A 292 15.49 -11.84 1.18
C ALA A 292 16.75 -12.54 0.62
N GLU A 293 16.60 -13.48 -0.31
CA GLU A 293 17.72 -14.14 -0.99
C GLU A 293 18.57 -13.13 -1.78
N ARG A 294 17.93 -12.18 -2.47
CA ARG A 294 18.64 -11.12 -3.19
C ARG A 294 19.43 -10.22 -2.24
N LEU A 295 18.81 -9.71 -1.17
CA LEU A 295 19.46 -8.90 -0.15
C LEU A 295 20.66 -9.64 0.45
N GLN A 296 20.48 -10.91 0.82
CA GLN A 296 21.56 -11.75 1.34
C GLN A 296 22.70 -11.90 0.32
N SER A 297 22.42 -12.11 -0.96
CA SER A 297 23.42 -12.25 -2.01
C SER A 297 24.27 -11.00 -2.22
N LEU A 298 23.71 -9.82 -1.89
CA LEU A 298 24.37 -8.52 -1.93
C LEU A 298 25.09 -8.19 -0.61
N GLY A 299 25.02 -9.05 0.40
CA GLY A 299 25.60 -8.81 1.72
C GLY A 299 24.81 -7.79 2.55
N ILE A 300 23.57 -7.48 2.18
CA ILE A 300 22.69 -6.57 2.91
C ILE A 300 21.99 -7.37 4.01
N HIS A 301 22.20 -6.96 5.28
CA HIS A 301 21.64 -7.63 6.45
C HIS A 301 20.60 -6.78 7.20
N SER A 302 20.24 -5.61 6.67
CA SER A 302 19.23 -4.71 7.24
C SER A 302 17.81 -5.14 6.88
N TYR A 303 17.51 -6.45 6.96
CA TYR A 303 16.17 -6.97 6.74
C TYR A 303 15.75 -8.01 7.75
N GLU A 304 14.44 -8.17 7.91
CA GLU A 304 13.81 -9.24 8.70
C GLU A 304 12.75 -9.92 7.81
N LEU A 305 12.71 -11.26 7.84
CA LEU A 305 11.70 -12.05 7.14
C LEU A 305 10.97 -12.95 8.14
N HIS A 306 9.69 -12.70 8.36
CA HIS A 306 8.81 -13.48 9.22
C HIS A 306 7.85 -14.30 8.37
N VAL A 307 8.06 -15.61 8.38
CA VAL A 307 7.31 -16.58 7.57
C VAL A 307 6.25 -17.28 8.43
N PHE A 308 5.00 -17.19 7.99
CA PHE A 308 3.87 -17.83 8.65
C PHE A 308 3.46 -19.11 7.90
N ASP A 309 3.75 -20.28 8.49
CA ASP A 309 3.46 -21.56 7.84
C ASP A 309 1.95 -21.77 7.62
N LYS A 310 1.61 -22.26 6.42
CA LYS A 310 0.23 -22.55 5.97
C LYS A 310 -0.72 -21.36 6.00
N LYS A 311 -0.23 -20.14 6.21
CA LYS A 311 -1.08 -18.95 6.15
C LYS A 311 -1.25 -18.45 4.70
N PRO A 312 -2.48 -18.12 4.30
CA PRO A 312 -2.77 -17.55 2.99
C PRO A 312 -2.44 -16.05 2.93
N HIS A 313 -2.70 -15.43 1.77
CA HIS A 313 -2.68 -13.97 1.62
C HIS A 313 -3.58 -13.28 2.64
N ALA A 314 -3.10 -12.18 3.22
CA ALA A 314 -3.88 -11.37 4.18
C ALA A 314 -4.48 -12.19 5.35
N PHE A 315 -3.70 -13.09 5.93
CA PHE A 315 -4.15 -14.15 6.84
C PHE A 315 -4.77 -13.66 8.15
N TYR A 316 -4.60 -12.42 8.54
CA TYR A 316 -5.26 -11.87 9.72
C TYR A 316 -6.70 -11.40 9.47
N PHE A 317 -7.22 -11.53 8.24
CA PHE A 317 -8.65 -11.35 7.98
C PHE A 317 -9.44 -12.63 8.17
N ARG A 318 -10.70 -12.53 8.63
CA ARG A 318 -11.61 -13.66 8.80
C ARG A 318 -12.24 -14.11 7.49
N ASP A 319 -12.46 -13.16 6.60
CA ASP A 319 -13.20 -13.35 5.37
C ASP A 319 -12.46 -12.80 4.15
N LEU A 320 -12.91 -13.20 2.98
CA LEU A 320 -12.36 -12.78 1.71
C LEU A 320 -12.57 -11.28 1.43
N TYR A 321 -13.52 -10.67 2.13
CA TYR A 321 -13.87 -9.25 1.98
C TYR A 321 -13.01 -8.32 2.83
N MET A 322 -12.15 -8.88 3.69
CA MET A 322 -11.20 -8.14 4.53
C MET A 322 -11.85 -7.13 5.49
N TYR A 323 -13.06 -7.42 6.00
CA TYR A 323 -13.78 -6.53 6.93
C TYR A 323 -13.60 -6.91 8.41
N HIS A 324 -13.19 -8.15 8.73
CA HIS A 324 -13.10 -8.59 10.10
C HIS A 324 -11.72 -9.13 10.41
N LEU A 325 -11.05 -8.48 11.35
CA LEU A 325 -9.73 -8.89 11.80
C LEU A 325 -9.82 -10.14 12.71
N LYS A 326 -8.90 -11.06 12.52
CA LYS A 326 -8.54 -12.08 13.49
C LYS A 326 -7.57 -11.43 14.47
N GLN A 327 -8.08 -10.97 15.59
CA GLN A 327 -7.34 -10.12 16.51
C GLN A 327 -5.99 -10.73 16.91
N LYS A 328 -5.93 -12.04 17.18
CA LYS A 328 -4.69 -12.71 17.56
C LYS A 328 -3.60 -12.60 16.49
N GLU A 329 -3.93 -12.91 15.24
CA GLU A 329 -2.99 -12.83 14.13
C GLU A 329 -2.60 -11.39 13.81
N PHE A 330 -3.53 -10.44 13.96
CA PHE A 330 -3.25 -9.03 13.82
C PHE A 330 -2.29 -8.53 14.90
N ASP A 331 -2.54 -8.88 16.19
CA ASP A 331 -1.69 -8.50 17.31
C ASP A 331 -0.28 -9.09 17.19
N GLU A 332 -0.16 -10.33 16.70
CA GLU A 332 1.13 -10.97 16.42
C GLU A 332 1.91 -10.19 15.34
N CYS A 333 1.26 -9.83 14.23
CA CYS A 333 1.87 -9.00 13.19
C CYS A 333 2.22 -7.60 13.74
N PHE A 334 1.34 -6.99 14.53
CA PHE A 334 1.59 -5.67 15.10
C PHE A 334 2.81 -5.66 16.01
N GLN A 335 2.98 -6.69 16.85
CA GLN A 335 4.15 -6.76 17.75
C GLN A 335 5.46 -6.89 16.96
N ILE A 336 5.51 -7.73 15.92
CA ILE A 336 6.66 -7.85 15.05
C ILE A 336 7.02 -6.48 14.44
N VAL A 337 6.02 -5.77 13.93
CA VAL A 337 6.21 -4.47 13.30
C VAL A 337 6.66 -3.41 14.30
N LEU A 338 6.07 -3.41 15.51
CA LEU A 338 6.45 -2.48 16.57
C LEU A 338 7.90 -2.69 17.00
N ASP A 339 8.33 -3.94 17.20
CA ASP A 339 9.69 -4.28 17.55
C ASP A 339 10.69 -3.82 16.47
N PHE A 340 10.38 -4.04 15.21
CA PHE A 340 11.17 -3.56 14.07
C PHE A 340 11.28 -2.03 14.05
N ILE A 341 10.18 -1.31 14.22
CA ILE A 341 10.18 0.15 14.24
C ILE A 341 10.97 0.68 15.42
N GLN A 342 10.80 0.12 16.61
CA GLN A 342 11.53 0.52 17.81
C GLN A 342 13.04 0.31 17.67
N LYS A 343 13.46 -0.81 17.09
CA LYS A 343 14.86 -1.13 16.81
C LYS A 343 15.48 -0.08 15.87
N ASN A 344 14.77 0.31 14.81
CA ASN A 344 15.27 1.23 13.80
C ASN A 344 14.97 2.73 14.09
N SER A 345 14.32 3.03 15.21
CA SER A 345 14.10 4.41 15.70
C SER A 345 15.21 4.94 16.61
N LYS A 346 16.16 4.11 16.99
CA LYS A 346 17.22 4.44 17.97
C LYS A 346 18.51 4.95 17.32
N ASN A 347 18.56 4.94 16.00
CA ASN A 347 19.77 5.31 15.23
C ASN A 347 19.72 6.75 14.75
#